data_8077b6423da12a5151fa1cbcd718dd20
#
_entry.id   8077b6423da12a5151fa1cbcd718dd20
#
_cell.length_a   1.000
_cell.length_b   1.000
_cell.length_c   1.000
_cell.angle_alpha   90.00
_cell.angle_beta   90.00
_cell.angle_gamma   90.00
#
_symmetry.space_group_name_H-M   'P 1'
#
loop_
_entity.id
_entity.type
_entity.pdbx_description
1 polymer ?
#
loop_
_entity_poly.entity_id
_entity_poly.type
_entity_poly.pdbx_seq_one_letter_code
_entity_poly.pdbx_strand_id
1 'polypeptide(L)'
;SLTFKINMTAYKDALSKVLKNVKTKTKYIHYQNLKGDILAEDVKSKKDNPYYNNSLLDGFAFKSHDTKKNLFFKINGALAVGENKAIQYEKNTCYRISTGGKIIPPYDCMLPYENINVFDGLVQIPREIKKLTNVRVKGTDFKKNQVLIKKNQKISPAKKLLIKSSGNLNVKVYEKPNVFLFCSGDEITDKVELNE
;
A
#
# COMPACT_ATOMS: atom_id res chain seq x y z
N SER A 1 58.96 9.91 37.76
CA SER A 1 57.68 9.14 37.68
C SER A 1 56.67 9.94 36.87
N LEU A 2 56.51 9.51 35.62
CA LEU A 2 55.47 10.06 34.71
C LEU A 2 54.15 9.44 35.11
N THR A 3 53.35 10.15 35.91
CA THR A 3 51.95 9.79 36.19
C THR A 3 51.09 10.10 34.95
N PHE A 4 50.82 9.13 34.12
CA PHE A 4 49.81 9.27 33.07
C PHE A 4 48.45 9.40 33.75
N LYS A 5 47.87 10.59 33.76
CA LYS A 5 46.46 10.80 34.10
C LYS A 5 45.61 10.17 32.97
N ILE A 6 45.12 8.99 33.17
CA ILE A 6 44.13 8.39 32.28
C ILE A 6 42.82 9.17 32.49
N ASN A 7 42.52 10.12 31.61
CA ASN A 7 41.22 10.79 31.58
C ASN A 7 40.20 9.82 30.97
N MET A 8 39.51 9.09 31.80
CA MET A 8 38.40 8.22 31.37
C MET A 8 37.25 9.10 30.85
N THR A 9 36.87 8.89 29.61
CA THR A 9 35.71 9.57 29.01
C THR A 9 34.42 8.86 29.49
N ALA A 10 33.46 9.62 30.03
CA ALA A 10 32.18 9.06 30.41
C ALA A 10 31.48 8.40 29.23
N TYR A 11 30.77 7.29 29.47
CA TYR A 11 30.08 6.51 28.42
C TYR A 11 29.20 7.38 27.52
N LYS A 12 28.39 8.28 28.10
CA LYS A 12 27.50 9.19 27.34
C LYS A 12 28.28 10.13 26.38
N ASP A 13 29.44 10.60 26.80
CA ASP A 13 30.29 11.48 25.97
C ASP A 13 30.95 10.70 24.85
N ALA A 14 31.42 9.48 25.15
CA ALA A 14 31.98 8.57 24.14
C ALA A 14 30.93 8.23 23.08
N LEU A 15 29.72 7.82 23.48
CA LEU A 15 28.61 7.53 22.58
C LEU A 15 28.23 8.75 21.71
N SER A 16 28.14 9.93 22.33
CA SER A 16 27.87 11.18 21.61
C SER A 16 28.91 11.47 20.52
N LYS A 17 30.22 11.30 20.86
CA LYS A 17 31.32 11.47 19.91
C LYS A 17 31.20 10.45 18.74
N VAL A 18 30.91 9.18 19.02
CA VAL A 18 30.72 8.16 17.98
C VAL A 18 29.58 8.56 17.05
N LEU A 19 28.40 8.87 17.62
CA LEU A 19 27.20 9.21 16.83
C LEU A 19 27.40 10.46 15.97
N LYS A 20 28.13 11.48 16.45
CA LYS A 20 28.45 12.69 15.68
C LYS A 20 29.36 12.43 14.48
N ASN A 21 30.22 11.41 14.56
CA ASN A 21 31.19 11.09 13.51
C ASN A 21 30.68 10.02 12.52
N VAL A 22 29.55 9.35 12.79
CA VAL A 22 28.98 8.39 11.86
C VAL A 22 28.37 9.13 10.66
N LYS A 23 28.96 8.95 9.48
CA LYS A 23 28.42 9.46 8.22
C LYS A 23 27.46 8.40 7.65
N THR A 24 26.18 8.70 7.64
CA THR A 24 25.18 7.82 7.03
C THR A 24 25.20 7.95 5.50
N LYS A 25 25.40 6.85 4.80
CA LYS A 25 25.22 6.75 3.36
C LYS A 25 23.81 6.26 3.05
N THR A 26 23.33 6.53 1.84
CA THR A 26 22.02 6.10 1.38
C THR A 26 22.12 5.48 0.01
N LYS A 27 21.20 4.53 -0.29
CA LYS A 27 21.08 3.90 -1.60
C LYS A 27 19.62 3.63 -1.93
N TYR A 28 19.34 3.43 -3.22
CA TYR A 28 18.03 2.93 -3.64
C TYR A 28 18.03 1.41 -3.67
N ILE A 29 16.98 0.80 -3.13
CA ILE A 29 16.75 -0.65 -3.16
C ILE A 29 15.40 -0.92 -3.77
N HIS A 30 15.33 -1.90 -4.68
CA HIS A 30 14.09 -2.41 -5.22
C HIS A 30 13.27 -3.08 -4.10
N TYR A 31 11.95 -2.83 -4.08
CA TYR A 31 11.10 -3.29 -2.98
C TYR A 31 11.24 -4.78 -2.65
N GLN A 32 11.48 -5.64 -3.66
CA GLN A 32 11.65 -7.09 -3.46
C GLN A 32 12.85 -7.44 -2.57
N ASN A 33 13.91 -6.66 -2.64
CA ASN A 33 15.18 -6.89 -1.94
C ASN A 33 15.24 -6.26 -0.54
N LEU A 34 14.18 -5.58 -0.10
CA LEU A 34 14.09 -4.99 1.23
C LEU A 34 14.03 -6.07 2.32
N LYS A 35 14.95 -5.99 3.29
CA LYS A 35 15.13 -6.96 4.39
C LYS A 35 15.19 -6.27 5.75
N GLY A 36 14.18 -5.47 6.09
CA GLY A 36 14.16 -4.73 7.36
C GLY A 36 15.03 -3.48 7.34
N ASP A 37 15.28 -2.94 6.16
CA ASP A 37 16.01 -1.69 5.95
C ASP A 37 15.29 -0.49 6.58
N ILE A 38 16.01 0.61 6.82
CA ILE A 38 15.47 1.85 7.38
C ILE A 38 15.36 2.88 6.26
N LEU A 39 14.18 3.48 6.12
CA LEU A 39 13.92 4.51 5.10
C LEU A 39 14.75 5.78 5.33
N ALA A 40 15.38 6.27 4.28
CA ALA A 40 16.12 7.53 4.28
C ALA A 40 15.29 8.73 3.80
N GLU A 41 14.08 8.49 3.29
CA GLU A 41 13.10 9.51 2.88
C GLU A 41 11.66 9.02 3.10
N ASP A 42 10.70 9.94 3.08
CA ASP A 42 9.27 9.61 3.14
C ASP A 42 8.85 8.86 1.88
N VAL A 43 8.06 7.80 2.03
CA VAL A 43 7.43 7.11 0.90
C VAL A 43 6.07 7.74 0.62
N LYS A 44 5.94 8.37 -0.55
CA LYS A 44 4.68 8.94 -1.04
C LYS A 44 4.05 8.01 -2.08
N SER A 45 2.73 7.93 -2.10
CA SER A 45 2.04 7.15 -3.12
C SER A 45 2.18 7.80 -4.50
N LYS A 46 2.45 6.97 -5.53
CA LYS A 46 2.50 7.40 -6.94
C LYS A 46 1.14 7.34 -7.63
N LYS A 47 0.14 6.71 -7.00
CA LYS A 47 -1.21 6.50 -7.54
C LYS A 47 -2.25 6.49 -6.44
N ASP A 48 -3.52 6.64 -6.82
CA ASP A 48 -4.65 6.39 -5.93
C ASP A 48 -4.83 4.89 -5.68
N ASN A 49 -5.36 4.52 -4.52
CA ASN A 49 -5.78 3.15 -4.23
C ASN A 49 -7.16 3.17 -3.55
N PRO A 50 -8.17 2.47 -4.07
CA PRO A 50 -8.15 1.80 -5.38
C PRO A 50 -7.93 2.78 -6.54
N TYR A 51 -7.43 2.26 -7.67
CA TYR A 51 -7.05 3.07 -8.83
C TYR A 51 -8.25 3.63 -9.60
N TYR A 52 -9.42 3.01 -9.47
CA TYR A 52 -10.70 3.39 -10.05
C TYR A 52 -11.83 3.06 -9.06
N ASN A 53 -13.02 3.62 -9.30
CA ASN A 53 -14.23 3.20 -8.59
C ASN A 53 -14.52 1.74 -8.92
N ASN A 54 -14.69 0.89 -7.90
CA ASN A 54 -14.96 -0.52 -8.12
C ASN A 54 -16.16 -1.02 -7.30
N SER A 55 -16.69 -2.16 -7.72
CA SER A 55 -17.77 -2.83 -7.04
C SER A 55 -17.31 -3.46 -5.73
N LEU A 56 -18.12 -3.32 -4.68
CA LEU A 56 -17.89 -4.01 -3.40
C LEU A 56 -18.39 -5.46 -3.42
N LEU A 57 -19.31 -5.79 -4.31
CA LEU A 57 -20.02 -7.09 -4.37
C LEU A 57 -20.17 -7.54 -5.81
N ASP A 58 -20.59 -8.80 -6.00
CA ASP A 58 -21.01 -9.34 -7.29
C ASP A 58 -22.45 -8.93 -7.57
N GLY A 59 -22.76 -8.52 -8.81
CA GLY A 59 -24.10 -8.07 -9.16
C GLY A 59 -24.16 -7.29 -10.46
N PHE A 60 -24.94 -6.20 -10.47
CA PHE A 60 -25.10 -5.33 -11.63
C PHE A 60 -24.82 -3.86 -11.30
N ALA A 61 -24.17 -3.20 -12.22
CA ALA A 61 -23.92 -1.75 -12.15
C ALA A 61 -25.00 -0.98 -12.92
N PHE A 62 -25.44 0.13 -12.34
CA PHE A 62 -26.50 1.00 -12.84
C PHE A 62 -26.04 2.46 -12.87
N LYS A 63 -26.73 3.27 -13.66
CA LYS A 63 -26.70 4.72 -13.53
C LYS A 63 -27.81 5.15 -12.58
N SER A 64 -27.46 5.68 -11.43
CA SER A 64 -28.40 6.02 -10.36
C SER A 64 -29.54 6.95 -10.80
N HIS A 65 -29.24 7.88 -11.74
CA HIS A 65 -30.25 8.78 -12.29
C HIS A 65 -31.39 8.03 -13.01
N ASP A 66 -31.08 6.93 -13.72
CA ASP A 66 -32.08 6.17 -14.47
C ASP A 66 -32.99 5.37 -13.52
N THR A 67 -32.47 4.97 -12.36
CA THR A 67 -33.22 4.18 -11.35
C THR A 67 -34.35 4.98 -10.67
N LYS A 68 -34.35 6.31 -10.79
CA LYS A 68 -35.43 7.19 -10.29
C LYS A 68 -36.74 7.04 -11.04
N LYS A 69 -36.64 6.67 -12.33
CA LYS A 69 -37.79 6.65 -13.25
C LYS A 69 -38.10 5.26 -13.77
N ASN A 70 -37.23 4.30 -13.55
CA ASN A 70 -37.37 2.95 -14.07
C ASN A 70 -36.86 1.93 -13.05
N LEU A 71 -37.53 0.80 -12.96
CA LEU A 71 -37.16 -0.34 -12.12
C LEU A 71 -36.70 -1.56 -12.95
N PHE A 72 -36.74 -1.49 -14.27
CA PHE A 72 -36.37 -2.56 -15.20
C PHE A 72 -35.22 -2.11 -16.11
N PHE A 73 -34.16 -2.91 -16.16
CA PHE A 73 -32.92 -2.58 -16.90
C PHE A 73 -32.53 -3.74 -17.80
N LYS A 74 -32.20 -3.43 -19.06
CA LYS A 74 -31.67 -4.43 -19.99
C LYS A 74 -30.21 -4.69 -19.70
N ILE A 75 -29.76 -5.92 -19.73
CA ILE A 75 -28.36 -6.30 -19.58
C ILE A 75 -27.65 -6.04 -20.90
N ASN A 76 -26.69 -5.12 -20.92
CA ASN A 76 -25.92 -4.78 -22.11
C ASN A 76 -24.45 -5.22 -22.08
N GLY A 77 -24.07 -6.05 -21.10
CA GLY A 77 -22.73 -6.60 -21.03
C GLY A 77 -22.35 -7.18 -19.68
N ALA A 78 -21.10 -7.57 -19.59
CA ALA A 78 -20.47 -8.05 -18.36
C ALA A 78 -19.02 -7.58 -18.30
N LEU A 79 -18.52 -7.33 -17.08
CA LEU A 79 -17.15 -6.93 -16.82
C LEU A 79 -16.60 -7.71 -15.62
N ALA A 80 -15.59 -8.53 -15.87
CA ALA A 80 -14.86 -9.21 -14.81
C ALA A 80 -13.70 -8.35 -14.27
N VAL A 81 -13.15 -8.74 -13.12
CA VAL A 81 -11.97 -8.08 -12.53
C VAL A 81 -10.79 -8.19 -13.48
N GLY A 82 -10.11 -7.06 -13.71
CA GLY A 82 -8.94 -7.00 -14.58
C GLY A 82 -9.25 -6.87 -16.06
N GLU A 83 -10.52 -7.01 -16.47
CA GLU A 83 -10.93 -6.74 -17.85
C GLU A 83 -10.93 -5.23 -18.14
N ASN A 84 -10.54 -4.90 -19.36
CA ASN A 84 -10.53 -3.52 -19.87
C ASN A 84 -11.46 -3.37 -21.07
N LYS A 85 -12.63 -4.00 -20.97
CA LYS A 85 -13.66 -3.96 -22.00
C LYS A 85 -14.45 -2.66 -21.91
N ALA A 86 -14.73 -2.04 -23.04
CA ALA A 86 -15.66 -0.92 -23.12
C ALA A 86 -17.10 -1.44 -23.03
N ILE A 87 -17.89 -0.86 -22.12
CA ILE A 87 -19.34 -1.08 -22.05
C ILE A 87 -19.98 0.23 -22.49
N GLN A 88 -20.68 0.20 -23.61
CA GLN A 88 -21.37 1.35 -24.12
C GLN A 88 -22.64 1.57 -23.28
N TYR A 89 -22.77 2.78 -22.74
CA TYR A 89 -23.95 3.16 -22.00
C TYR A 89 -25.14 3.39 -22.95
N GLU A 90 -26.27 2.79 -22.60
CA GLU A 90 -27.57 3.11 -23.13
C GLU A 90 -28.52 3.43 -21.96
N LYS A 91 -29.56 4.25 -22.21
CA LYS A 91 -30.54 4.55 -21.16
C LYS A 91 -31.26 3.29 -20.70
N ASN A 92 -31.49 3.16 -19.40
CA ASN A 92 -32.14 2.00 -18.77
C ASN A 92 -31.41 0.67 -19.05
N THR A 93 -30.08 0.70 -19.12
CA THR A 93 -29.27 -0.51 -19.17
C THR A 93 -28.43 -0.67 -17.91
N CYS A 94 -28.05 -1.91 -17.64
CA CYS A 94 -27.10 -2.28 -16.60
C CYS A 94 -26.09 -3.28 -17.18
N TYR A 95 -24.97 -3.49 -16.49
CA TYR A 95 -24.04 -4.55 -16.86
C TYR A 95 -23.67 -5.39 -15.64
N ARG A 96 -23.42 -6.68 -15.89
CA ARG A 96 -22.96 -7.61 -14.85
C ARG A 96 -21.54 -7.24 -14.43
N ILE A 97 -21.29 -7.21 -13.12
CA ILE A 97 -20.00 -6.84 -12.55
C ILE A 97 -19.64 -7.77 -11.39
N SER A 98 -18.36 -8.15 -11.33
CA SER A 98 -17.83 -8.92 -10.19
C SER A 98 -17.22 -7.99 -9.15
N THR A 99 -17.08 -8.47 -7.91
CA THR A 99 -16.39 -7.78 -6.81
C THR A 99 -15.01 -7.29 -7.28
N GLY A 100 -14.68 -6.03 -7.01
CA GLY A 100 -13.47 -5.39 -7.49
C GLY A 100 -13.49 -4.95 -8.95
N GLY A 101 -14.52 -5.28 -9.72
CA GLY A 101 -14.73 -4.85 -11.09
C GLY A 101 -14.88 -3.33 -11.19
N LYS A 102 -14.39 -2.76 -12.29
CA LYS A 102 -14.42 -1.31 -12.53
C LYS A 102 -15.84 -0.81 -12.79
N ILE A 103 -16.28 0.19 -12.03
CA ILE A 103 -17.50 0.96 -12.34
C ILE A 103 -17.17 1.95 -13.46
N ILE A 104 -17.75 1.72 -14.64
CA ILE A 104 -17.48 2.52 -15.86
C ILE A 104 -18.47 3.69 -15.93
N PRO A 105 -18.02 4.95 -15.97
CA PRO A 105 -18.92 6.07 -16.19
C PRO A 105 -19.74 5.92 -17.48
N PRO A 106 -21.04 6.30 -17.51
CA PRO A 106 -21.76 7.04 -16.48
C PRO A 106 -22.46 6.19 -15.41
N TYR A 107 -22.23 4.87 -15.38
CA TYR A 107 -22.69 4.02 -14.28
C TYR A 107 -21.98 4.45 -12.99
N ASP A 108 -22.71 4.51 -11.87
CA ASP A 108 -22.22 5.12 -10.64
C ASP A 108 -22.75 4.47 -9.35
N CYS A 109 -23.45 3.36 -9.45
CA CYS A 109 -23.94 2.55 -8.34
C CYS A 109 -24.06 1.08 -8.76
N MET A 110 -24.20 0.18 -7.78
CA MET A 110 -24.48 -1.24 -8.05
C MET A 110 -25.40 -1.87 -7.01
N LEU A 111 -26.08 -2.93 -7.39
CA LEU A 111 -26.80 -3.82 -6.49
C LEU A 111 -26.28 -5.24 -6.63
N PRO A 112 -26.17 -5.98 -5.50
CA PRO A 112 -25.79 -7.39 -5.52
C PRO A 112 -26.93 -8.26 -6.03
N TYR A 113 -26.58 -9.47 -6.47
CA TYR A 113 -27.57 -10.45 -7.00
C TYR A 113 -28.72 -10.74 -6.05
N GLU A 114 -28.45 -10.73 -4.75
CA GLU A 114 -29.41 -11.03 -3.69
C GLU A 114 -30.55 -10.00 -3.60
N ASN A 115 -30.32 -8.79 -4.12
CA ASN A 115 -31.26 -7.67 -3.99
C ASN A 115 -32.01 -7.36 -5.30
N ILE A 116 -31.98 -8.25 -6.26
CA ILE A 116 -32.57 -8.04 -7.60
C ILE A 116 -33.23 -9.32 -8.11
N ASN A 117 -34.16 -9.17 -9.06
CA ASN A 117 -34.68 -10.27 -9.85
C ASN A 117 -34.14 -10.18 -11.28
N VAL A 118 -33.74 -11.32 -11.83
CA VAL A 118 -33.28 -11.41 -13.23
C VAL A 118 -34.18 -12.38 -13.99
N PHE A 119 -34.76 -11.93 -15.09
CA PHE A 119 -35.63 -12.75 -15.99
C PHE A 119 -35.55 -12.20 -17.42
N ASP A 120 -35.50 -13.08 -18.39
CA ASP A 120 -35.54 -12.77 -19.82
C ASP A 120 -34.58 -11.65 -20.26
N GLY A 121 -33.36 -11.61 -19.69
CA GLY A 121 -32.36 -10.58 -20.02
C GLY A 121 -32.61 -9.20 -19.39
N LEU A 122 -33.63 -9.11 -18.53
CA LEU A 122 -33.95 -7.91 -17.76
C LEU A 122 -33.58 -8.09 -16.28
N VAL A 123 -33.16 -7.01 -15.66
CA VAL A 123 -32.92 -6.90 -14.24
C VAL A 123 -33.98 -5.98 -13.64
N GLN A 124 -34.73 -6.51 -12.67
CA GLN A 124 -35.66 -5.73 -11.87
C GLN A 124 -35.00 -5.35 -10.53
N ILE A 125 -35.05 -4.07 -10.21
CA ILE A 125 -34.57 -3.53 -8.92
C ILE A 125 -35.78 -3.20 -8.03
N PRO A 126 -35.67 -3.32 -6.68
CA PRO A 126 -36.79 -3.12 -5.76
C PRO A 126 -37.18 -1.65 -5.60
N ARG A 127 -36.24 -0.71 -5.79
CA ARG A 127 -36.40 0.73 -5.61
C ARG A 127 -35.28 1.51 -6.28
N GLU A 128 -35.39 2.83 -6.29
CA GLU A 128 -34.28 3.69 -6.73
C GLU A 128 -32.98 3.44 -5.94
N ILE A 129 -31.86 3.58 -6.61
CA ILE A 129 -30.53 3.36 -6.06
C ILE A 129 -29.82 4.71 -5.92
N LYS A 130 -29.32 5.00 -4.72
CA LYS A 130 -28.51 6.20 -4.51
C LYS A 130 -27.15 6.07 -5.20
N LYS A 131 -26.63 7.19 -5.69
CA LYS A 131 -25.27 7.27 -6.24
C LYS A 131 -24.25 6.73 -5.24
N LEU A 132 -23.25 5.99 -5.74
CA LEU A 132 -22.19 5.34 -4.97
C LEU A 132 -22.64 4.22 -4.02
N THR A 133 -23.91 3.75 -4.11
CA THR A 133 -24.32 2.55 -3.38
C THR A 133 -23.46 1.37 -3.79
N ASN A 134 -22.85 0.69 -2.82
CA ASN A 134 -21.95 -0.46 -2.97
C ASN A 134 -20.75 -0.23 -3.90
N VAL A 135 -20.30 1.02 -4.01
CA VAL A 135 -19.13 1.41 -4.79
C VAL A 135 -17.99 1.81 -3.86
N ARG A 136 -16.85 1.17 -4.00
CA ARG A 136 -15.60 1.60 -3.39
C ARG A 136 -14.97 2.68 -4.25
N VAL A 137 -14.94 3.89 -3.71
CA VAL A 137 -14.50 5.06 -4.46
C VAL A 137 -12.98 5.06 -4.64
N LYS A 138 -12.54 5.48 -5.82
CA LYS A 138 -11.12 5.72 -6.13
C LYS A 138 -10.44 6.53 -5.03
N GLY A 139 -9.27 6.06 -4.56
CA GLY A 139 -8.46 6.76 -3.57
C GLY A 139 -8.98 6.68 -2.13
N THR A 140 -9.93 5.77 -1.84
CA THR A 140 -10.46 5.59 -0.47
C THR A 140 -9.39 5.11 0.51
N ASP A 141 -8.46 4.24 0.09
CA ASP A 141 -7.39 3.73 0.96
C ASP A 141 -6.27 4.77 1.12
N PHE A 142 -5.79 5.30 0.00
CA PHE A 142 -4.85 6.40 -0.05
C PHE A 142 -4.87 7.10 -1.41
N LYS A 143 -4.50 8.36 -1.42
CA LYS A 143 -4.45 9.21 -2.61
C LYS A 143 -3.03 9.35 -3.14
N LYS A 144 -2.90 9.65 -4.43
CA LYS A 144 -1.63 10.04 -5.05
C LYS A 144 -0.98 11.18 -4.26
N ASN A 145 0.34 11.10 -4.06
CA ASN A 145 1.19 12.03 -3.28
C ASN A 145 0.97 12.00 -1.76
N GLN A 146 0.04 11.20 -1.24
CA GLN A 146 -0.09 10.99 0.21
C GLN A 146 1.16 10.32 0.76
N VAL A 147 1.69 10.81 1.88
CA VAL A 147 2.77 10.17 2.63
C VAL A 147 2.22 8.94 3.35
N LEU A 148 2.76 7.78 3.01
CA LEU A 148 2.33 6.49 3.56
C LEU A 148 3.26 5.97 4.65
N ILE A 149 4.55 6.22 4.51
CA ILE A 149 5.57 5.77 5.47
C ILE A 149 6.57 6.91 5.65
N LYS A 150 6.83 7.27 6.88
CA LYS A 150 7.78 8.34 7.22
C LYS A 150 9.22 7.87 7.15
N LYS A 151 10.12 8.80 6.84
CA LYS A 151 11.58 8.65 7.00
C LYS A 151 11.93 8.08 8.38
N ASN A 152 13.05 7.39 8.48
CA ASN A 152 13.60 6.76 9.70
C ASN A 152 12.78 5.57 10.22
N GLN A 153 11.75 5.13 9.53
CA GLN A 153 11.03 3.93 9.91
C GLN A 153 11.67 2.67 9.32
N LYS A 154 11.74 1.62 10.14
CA LYS A 154 12.12 0.28 9.69
C LYS A 154 11.02 -0.32 8.82
N ILE A 155 11.39 -0.93 7.71
CA ILE A 155 10.48 -1.54 6.76
C ILE A 155 10.12 -2.95 7.23
N SER A 156 8.86 -3.13 7.64
CA SER A 156 8.25 -4.43 7.93
C SER A 156 7.69 -5.09 6.65
N PRO A 157 7.32 -6.38 6.68
CA PRO A 157 6.61 -7.02 5.57
C PRO A 157 5.36 -6.28 5.11
N ALA A 158 4.54 -5.77 6.04
CA ALA A 158 3.36 -4.98 5.73
C ALA A 158 3.71 -3.66 5.01
N LYS A 159 4.76 -2.96 5.47
CA LYS A 159 5.25 -1.75 4.80
C LYS A 159 5.82 -2.05 3.40
N LYS A 160 6.49 -3.19 3.23
CA LYS A 160 6.97 -3.65 1.92
C LYS A 160 5.81 -3.84 0.94
N LEU A 161 4.70 -4.43 1.39
CA LEU A 161 3.48 -4.57 0.59
C LEU A 161 2.87 -3.19 0.26
N LEU A 162 2.82 -2.28 1.23
CA LEU A 162 2.33 -0.91 1.04
C LEU A 162 3.18 -0.13 0.02
N ILE A 163 4.51 -0.27 0.06
CA ILE A 163 5.43 0.30 -0.93
C ILE A 163 5.07 -0.19 -2.34
N LYS A 164 4.89 -1.51 -2.52
CA LYS A 164 4.50 -2.09 -3.81
C LYS A 164 3.14 -1.56 -4.27
N SER A 165 2.12 -1.60 -3.42
CA SER A 165 0.75 -1.18 -3.77
C SER A 165 0.64 0.30 -4.08
N SER A 166 1.51 1.14 -3.50
CA SER A 166 1.60 2.57 -3.78
C SER A 166 2.31 2.93 -5.10
N GLY A 167 2.80 1.92 -5.84
CA GLY A 167 3.49 2.10 -7.11
C GLY A 167 4.98 2.45 -7.00
N ASN A 168 5.57 2.33 -5.82
CA ASN A 168 7.00 2.53 -5.63
C ASN A 168 7.74 1.21 -5.86
N LEU A 169 8.60 1.16 -6.87
CA LEU A 169 9.45 0.01 -7.13
C LEU A 169 10.77 0.09 -6.38
N ASN A 170 11.33 1.29 -6.28
CA ASN A 170 12.57 1.57 -5.55
C ASN A 170 12.30 2.58 -4.46
N VAL A 171 12.95 2.40 -3.31
CA VAL A 171 12.92 3.33 -2.17
C VAL A 171 14.32 3.60 -1.68
N LYS A 172 14.53 4.80 -1.15
CA LYS A 172 15.80 5.23 -0.58
C LYS A 172 15.91 4.76 0.86
N VAL A 173 16.98 4.04 1.17
CA VAL A 173 17.26 3.51 2.50
C VAL A 173 18.64 3.93 2.98
N TYR A 174 18.85 3.91 4.29
CA TYR A 174 20.18 4.02 4.85
C TYR A 174 20.98 2.75 4.60
N GLU A 175 22.27 2.90 4.27
CA GLU A 175 23.19 1.79 4.23
C GLU A 175 23.56 1.37 5.65
N LYS A 176 23.77 0.06 5.84
CA LYS A 176 24.32 -0.42 7.11
C LYS A 176 25.77 0.05 7.23
N PRO A 177 26.17 0.61 8.38
CA PRO A 177 27.55 0.98 8.59
C PRO A 177 28.43 -0.28 8.65
N ASN A 178 29.69 -0.14 8.19
CA ASN A 178 30.70 -1.14 8.50
C ASN A 178 31.21 -0.86 9.92
N VAL A 179 31.21 -1.89 10.74
CA VAL A 179 31.69 -1.81 12.13
C VAL A 179 32.92 -2.69 12.26
N PHE A 180 34.00 -2.11 12.75
CA PHE A 180 35.20 -2.85 13.13
C PHE A 180 35.30 -2.83 14.65
N LEU A 181 35.44 -4.01 15.25
CA LEU A 181 35.61 -4.17 16.69
C LEU A 181 37.04 -4.54 16.97
N PHE A 182 37.69 -3.77 17.82
CA PHE A 182 39.03 -4.06 18.31
C PHE A 182 38.94 -4.32 19.81
N CYS A 183 39.43 -5.47 20.24
CA CYS A 183 39.57 -5.81 21.63
C CYS A 183 41.05 -5.65 22.03
N SER A 184 41.29 -5.19 23.22
CA SER A 184 42.66 -5.05 23.80
C SER A 184 42.60 -5.36 25.28
N GLY A 185 43.64 -6.02 25.77
CA GLY A 185 43.79 -6.43 27.16
C GLY A 185 44.58 -7.74 27.27
N ASP A 186 45.33 -7.90 28.30
CA ASP A 186 46.13 -9.12 28.51
C ASP A 186 45.28 -10.36 28.75
N GLU A 187 44.02 -10.16 29.13
CA GLU A 187 43.02 -11.18 29.32
C GLU A 187 42.40 -11.71 28.01
N ILE A 188 42.67 -11.03 26.89
CA ILE A 188 42.09 -11.42 25.58
C ILE A 188 42.95 -12.49 24.95
N THR A 189 42.39 -13.68 24.71
CA THR A 189 43.04 -14.81 24.09
C THR A 189 42.24 -15.35 22.92
N ASP A 190 42.92 -15.82 21.90
CA ASP A 190 42.30 -16.57 20.78
C ASP A 190 42.00 -18.03 21.14
N LYS A 191 42.46 -18.47 22.32
CA LYS A 191 42.21 -19.83 22.81
C LYS A 191 40.94 -19.88 23.65
N VAL A 192 40.01 -20.73 23.28
CA VAL A 192 38.90 -21.11 24.15
C VAL A 192 39.42 -22.16 25.12
N GLU A 193 39.81 -21.75 26.33
CA GLU A 193 40.05 -22.66 27.43
C GLU A 193 38.68 -23.08 27.94
N LEU A 194 38.29 -24.29 27.61
CA LEU A 194 37.17 -24.95 28.29
C LEU A 194 37.70 -25.36 29.66
N ASN A 195 37.41 -24.56 30.70
CA ASN A 195 37.57 -24.99 32.09
C ASN A 195 36.57 -26.12 32.31
N GLU A 196 37.09 -27.33 32.49
CA GLU A 196 36.35 -28.49 33.02
C GLU A 196 35.92 -28.25 34.49
#